data_ca9487e665c371330b1350071536d17a
#
_entry.id   ca9487e665c371330b1350071536d17a
#
_cell.length_a   1.000
_cell.length_b   1.000
_cell.length_c   1.000
_cell.angle_alpha   90.00
_cell.angle_beta   90.00
_cell.angle_gamma   90.00
#
_symmetry.space_group_name_H-M   'P 1'
#
loop_
_entity.id
_entity.type
_entity.pdbx_description
1 polymer ?
#
loop_
_entity_poly.entity_id
_entity_poly.type
_entity_poly.pdbx_seq_one_letter_code
_entity_poly.pdbx_strand_id
1 'polypeptide(L)'
;MDTRKLQKIAVAALEDIKAKDIEIIDTRKLTSLFDKIIIASADSTRQCKALARNVHDKVKEAGGDVLSVEGEDVGEWVLVDLGDIVVHVMQPNIRSHYDLESLWKTTPKRAAAVAEKKAETLPQE
;
A
#
# COMPACT_ATOMS: atom_id res chain seq x y z
N MET A 1 2.98 -15.74 -9.15
CA MET A 1 4.04 -15.36 -8.18
C MET A 1 3.48 -15.53 -6.78
N ASP A 2 4.22 -16.16 -5.88
CA ASP A 2 3.72 -16.32 -4.52
C ASP A 2 3.82 -15.02 -3.72
N THR A 3 3.05 -14.94 -2.64
CA THR A 3 2.95 -13.73 -1.81
C THR A 3 4.29 -13.36 -1.17
N ARG A 4 5.08 -14.35 -0.77
CA ARG A 4 6.39 -14.09 -0.14
C ARG A 4 7.35 -13.44 -1.12
N LYS A 5 7.41 -13.92 -2.34
CA LYS A 5 8.26 -13.34 -3.39
C LYS A 5 7.79 -11.95 -3.77
N LEU A 6 6.47 -11.79 -3.92
CA LEU A 6 5.87 -10.50 -4.22
C LEU A 6 6.18 -9.47 -3.14
N GLN A 7 6.11 -9.86 -1.87
CA GLN A 7 6.46 -8.99 -0.75
C GLN A 7 7.91 -8.55 -0.82
N LYS A 8 8.83 -9.46 -1.09
CA LYS A 8 10.27 -9.12 -1.19
C LYS A 8 10.52 -8.11 -2.30
N ILE A 9 9.89 -8.29 -3.44
CA ILE A 9 10.04 -7.38 -4.58
C ILE A 9 9.50 -6.00 -4.23
N ALA A 10 8.30 -5.94 -3.64
CA ALA A 10 7.67 -4.68 -3.27
C ALA A 10 8.50 -3.91 -2.23
N VAL A 11 8.97 -4.60 -1.18
CA VAL A 11 9.80 -3.97 -0.14
C VAL A 11 11.11 -3.48 -0.72
N ALA A 12 11.78 -4.29 -1.55
CA ALA A 12 13.03 -3.89 -2.19
C ALA A 12 12.82 -2.66 -3.08
N ALA A 13 11.72 -2.60 -3.81
CA ALA A 13 11.40 -1.47 -4.66
C ALA A 13 11.17 -0.19 -3.84
N LEU A 14 10.55 -0.30 -2.66
CA LEU A 14 10.36 0.82 -1.76
C LEU A 14 11.68 1.28 -1.17
N GLU A 15 12.55 0.36 -0.79
CA GLU A 15 13.86 0.68 -0.24
C GLU A 15 14.77 1.37 -1.27
N ASP A 16 14.67 0.98 -2.53
CA ASP A 16 15.45 1.59 -3.62
C ASP A 16 15.23 3.10 -3.74
N ILE A 17 14.03 3.56 -3.50
CA ILE A 17 13.66 4.98 -3.59
C ILE A 17 13.59 5.60 -2.19
N LYS A 18 14.19 4.92 -1.20
CA LYS A 18 14.37 5.43 0.16
C LYS A 18 13.07 5.73 0.90
N ALA A 19 12.09 4.85 0.75
CA ALA A 19 10.86 4.93 1.55
C ALA A 19 11.20 4.83 3.03
N LYS A 20 10.42 5.52 3.85
CA LYS A 20 10.59 5.52 5.30
C LYS A 20 9.49 4.71 5.97
N ASP A 21 9.81 4.20 7.15
CA ASP A 21 8.84 3.54 8.04
C ASP A 21 7.99 2.48 7.32
N ILE A 22 8.67 1.59 6.62
CA ILE A 22 7.99 0.50 5.91
C ILE A 22 7.44 -0.47 6.95
N GLU A 23 6.14 -0.71 6.90
CA GLU A 23 5.46 -1.64 7.78
C GLU A 23 4.66 -2.65 6.97
N ILE A 24 4.75 -3.93 7.35
CA ILE A 24 4.04 -5.02 6.69
C ILE A 24 3.05 -5.59 7.69
N ILE A 25 1.78 -5.64 7.30
CA ILE A 25 0.71 -6.14 8.16
C ILE A 25 0.04 -7.32 7.49
N ASP A 26 -0.06 -8.43 8.21
CA ASP A 26 -0.77 -9.62 7.75
C ASP A 26 -2.27 -9.38 7.99
N THR A 27 -3.06 -9.43 6.93
CA THR A 27 -4.49 -9.14 6.98
C THR A 27 -5.36 -10.36 6.75
N ARG A 28 -4.77 -11.55 6.64
CA ARG A 28 -5.51 -12.78 6.30
C ARG A 28 -6.62 -13.13 7.27
N LYS A 29 -6.48 -12.75 8.54
CA LYS A 29 -7.51 -12.99 9.55
C LYS A 29 -8.61 -11.93 9.56
N LEU A 30 -8.39 -10.82 8.86
CA LEU A 30 -9.30 -9.67 8.86
C LEU A 30 -10.09 -9.53 7.57
N THR A 31 -9.58 -10.04 6.48
CA THR A 31 -10.23 -9.95 5.18
C THR A 31 -9.79 -11.09 4.27
N SER A 32 -10.65 -11.48 3.34
CA SER A 32 -10.33 -12.44 2.30
C SER A 32 -9.90 -11.75 0.99
N LEU A 33 -9.89 -10.42 0.94
CA LEU A 33 -9.60 -9.67 -0.28
C LEU A 33 -8.13 -9.66 -0.64
N PHE A 34 -7.26 -9.65 0.36
CA PHE A 34 -5.81 -9.67 0.18
C PHE A 34 -5.14 -10.24 1.43
N ASP A 35 -3.90 -10.69 1.27
CA ASP A 35 -3.17 -11.34 2.37
C ASP A 35 -2.39 -10.37 3.23
N LYS A 36 -1.86 -9.31 2.62
CA LYS A 36 -1.00 -8.35 3.33
C LYS A 36 -1.20 -6.93 2.83
N ILE A 37 -0.89 -6.00 3.71
CA ILE A 37 -0.84 -4.59 3.38
C ILE A 37 0.57 -4.11 3.72
N ILE A 38 1.16 -3.32 2.84
CA ILE A 38 2.46 -2.70 3.07
C ILE A 38 2.24 -1.21 3.10
N ILE A 39 2.70 -0.55 4.16
CA ILE A 39 2.57 0.89 4.31
C ILE A 39 3.96 1.49 4.37
N ALA A 40 4.20 2.53 3.60
CA ALA A 40 5.48 3.22 3.58
C ALA A 40 5.25 4.72 3.52
N SER A 41 6.19 5.49 4.05
CA SER A 41 6.11 6.94 4.06
C SER A 41 7.03 7.55 3.02
N ALA A 42 6.55 8.63 2.39
CA ALA A 42 7.30 9.46 1.45
C ALA A 42 7.29 10.90 1.93
N ASP A 43 8.39 11.62 1.70
CA ASP A 43 8.52 13.01 2.19
C ASP A 43 7.89 14.05 1.29
N SER A 44 7.54 13.68 0.06
CA SER A 44 6.97 14.62 -0.91
C SER A 44 6.02 13.90 -1.87
N THR A 45 5.22 14.68 -2.58
CA THR A 45 4.35 14.11 -3.63
C THR A 45 5.18 13.44 -4.71
N ARG A 46 6.30 14.05 -5.07
CA ARG A 46 7.20 13.49 -6.08
C ARG A 46 7.76 12.13 -5.66
N GLN A 47 8.23 12.02 -4.42
CA GLN A 47 8.74 10.76 -3.90
C GLN A 47 7.63 9.71 -3.80
N CYS A 48 6.45 10.12 -3.38
CA CYS A 48 5.30 9.22 -3.27
C CYS A 48 4.98 8.58 -4.62
N LYS A 49 4.95 9.39 -5.67
CA LYS A 49 4.71 8.90 -7.03
C LYS A 49 5.86 8.01 -7.52
N ALA A 50 7.10 8.39 -7.22
CA ALA A 50 8.27 7.62 -7.63
C ALA A 50 8.31 6.25 -6.96
N LEU A 51 7.95 6.17 -5.67
CA LEU A 51 7.88 4.92 -4.94
C LEU A 51 6.82 3.99 -5.53
N ALA A 52 5.64 4.52 -5.79
CA ALA A 52 4.56 3.72 -6.38
C ALA A 52 4.96 3.22 -7.77
N ARG A 53 5.59 4.06 -8.58
CA ARG A 53 6.06 3.69 -9.91
C ARG A 53 7.13 2.60 -9.83
N ASN A 54 8.06 2.71 -8.88
CA ASN A 54 9.10 1.70 -8.74
C ASN A 54 8.55 0.34 -8.32
N VAL A 55 7.55 0.32 -7.43
CA VAL A 55 6.87 -0.92 -7.07
C VAL A 55 6.20 -1.53 -8.29
N HIS A 56 5.45 -0.72 -9.04
CA HIS A 56 4.80 -1.15 -10.28
C HIS A 56 5.80 -1.78 -11.24
N ASP A 57 6.89 -1.06 -11.54
CA ASP A 57 7.86 -1.49 -12.54
C ASP A 57 8.60 -2.77 -12.12
N LYS A 58 9.03 -2.85 -10.86
CA LYS A 58 9.76 -4.02 -10.37
C LYS A 58 8.90 -5.27 -10.32
N VAL A 59 7.65 -5.13 -9.95
CA VAL A 59 6.71 -6.25 -9.95
C VAL A 59 6.46 -6.74 -11.38
N LYS A 60 6.25 -5.81 -12.31
CA LYS A 60 6.04 -6.18 -13.73
C LYS A 60 7.29 -6.83 -14.32
N GLU A 61 8.48 -6.31 -14.05
CA GLU A 61 9.74 -6.89 -14.52
C GLU A 61 9.95 -8.31 -14.02
N ALA A 62 9.47 -8.61 -12.81
CA ALA A 62 9.60 -9.94 -12.22
C ALA A 62 8.50 -10.91 -12.68
N GLY A 63 7.60 -10.47 -13.55
CA GLY A 63 6.53 -11.30 -14.08
C GLY A 63 5.26 -11.30 -13.23
N GLY A 64 5.15 -10.40 -12.24
CA GLY A 64 3.95 -10.26 -11.43
C GLY A 64 2.93 -9.34 -12.07
N ASP A 65 1.74 -9.30 -11.48
CA ASP A 65 0.65 -8.47 -11.96
C ASP A 65 0.44 -7.26 -11.06
N VAL A 66 0.09 -6.14 -11.68
CA VAL A 66 -0.36 -4.94 -10.98
C VAL A 66 -1.80 -4.70 -11.43
N LEU A 67 -2.75 -4.80 -10.50
CA LEU A 67 -4.17 -4.67 -10.82
C LEU A 67 -4.57 -3.23 -11.02
N SER A 68 -4.07 -2.32 -10.18
CA SER A 68 -4.37 -0.90 -10.31
C SER A 68 -3.36 -0.06 -9.54
N VAL A 69 -3.29 1.23 -9.91
CA VAL A 69 -2.55 2.25 -9.17
C VAL A 69 -3.52 3.43 -9.04
N GLU A 70 -3.75 3.87 -7.82
CA GLU A 70 -4.71 4.94 -7.52
C GLU A 70 -4.06 6.05 -6.69
N GLY A 71 -4.49 7.28 -6.92
CA GLY A 71 -4.00 8.44 -6.17
C GLY A 71 -2.77 9.10 -6.74
N GLU A 72 -2.27 8.67 -7.89
CA GLU A 72 -1.07 9.23 -8.52
C GLU A 72 -1.19 10.72 -8.85
N ASP A 73 -2.37 11.18 -9.21
CA ASP A 73 -2.57 12.57 -9.62
C ASP A 73 -2.23 13.53 -8.48
N VAL A 74 -2.66 13.21 -7.28
CA VAL A 74 -2.42 14.05 -6.11
C VAL A 74 -1.06 13.77 -5.48
N GLY A 75 -0.71 12.48 -5.29
CA GLY A 75 0.59 12.09 -4.74
C GLY A 75 0.73 12.23 -3.24
N GLU A 76 -0.37 12.36 -2.51
CA GLU A 76 -0.35 12.38 -1.05
C GLU A 76 -0.54 10.99 -0.47
N TRP A 77 -1.26 10.15 -1.19
CA TRP A 77 -1.54 8.77 -0.84
C TRP A 77 -1.73 8.00 -2.14
N VAL A 78 -0.74 7.19 -2.49
CA VAL A 78 -0.80 6.37 -3.71
C VAL A 78 -0.93 4.91 -3.30
N LEU A 79 -1.93 4.24 -3.85
CA LEU A 79 -2.20 2.84 -3.60
C LEU A 79 -1.78 2.02 -4.82
N VAL A 80 -1.01 0.97 -4.59
CA VAL A 80 -0.65 0.01 -5.65
C VAL A 80 -1.24 -1.33 -5.28
N ASP A 81 -2.23 -1.77 -6.05
CA ASP A 81 -2.92 -3.04 -5.81
C ASP A 81 -2.23 -4.15 -6.59
N LEU A 82 -1.61 -5.07 -5.87
CA LEU A 82 -0.91 -6.22 -6.45
C LEU A 82 -1.71 -7.51 -6.33
N GLY A 83 -2.97 -7.42 -5.89
CA GLY A 83 -3.84 -8.57 -5.69
C GLY A 83 -3.74 -9.12 -4.28
N ASP A 84 -2.75 -9.93 -4.01
CA ASP A 84 -2.55 -10.51 -2.67
C ASP A 84 -1.95 -9.52 -1.69
N ILE A 85 -1.31 -8.47 -2.19
CA ILE A 85 -0.71 -7.42 -1.38
C ILE A 85 -1.19 -6.07 -1.90
N VAL A 86 -1.56 -5.19 -0.99
CA VAL A 86 -1.89 -3.80 -1.33
C VAL A 86 -0.82 -2.90 -0.70
N VAL A 87 -0.16 -2.10 -1.52
CA VAL A 87 0.90 -1.20 -1.07
C VAL A 87 0.33 0.22 -0.96
N HIS A 88 0.50 0.83 0.21
CA HIS A 88 0.12 2.21 0.47
C HIS A 88 1.36 3.04 0.65
N VAL A 89 1.56 4.03 -0.21
CA VAL A 89 2.64 5.00 -0.08
C VAL A 89 1.99 6.33 0.31
N MET A 90 2.33 6.82 1.49
CA MET A 90 1.63 7.96 2.09
C MET A 90 2.61 8.99 2.61
N GLN A 91 2.25 10.27 2.52
CA GLN A 91 2.99 11.29 3.24
C GLN A 91 2.69 11.17 4.74
N PRO A 92 3.64 11.54 5.62
CA PRO A 92 3.48 11.30 7.06
C PRO A 92 2.21 11.87 7.68
N ASN A 93 1.79 13.08 7.27
CA ASN A 93 0.57 13.68 7.79
C ASN A 93 -0.69 12.90 7.40
N ILE A 94 -0.73 12.38 6.19
CA ILE A 94 -1.84 11.54 5.71
C ILE A 94 -1.83 10.20 6.44
N ARG A 95 -0.65 9.60 6.58
CA ARG A 95 -0.49 8.32 7.28
C ARG A 95 -0.96 8.42 8.73
N SER A 96 -0.57 9.48 9.42
CA SER A 96 -0.97 9.71 10.80
C SER A 96 -2.48 9.95 10.92
N HIS A 97 -3.05 10.73 10.01
CA HIS A 97 -4.47 11.07 10.04
C HIS A 97 -5.37 9.85 9.85
N TYR A 98 -5.05 9.00 8.88
CA TYR A 98 -5.88 7.82 8.58
C TYR A 98 -5.54 6.60 9.44
N ASP A 99 -4.29 6.50 9.90
CA ASP A 99 -3.83 5.45 10.82
C ASP A 99 -4.25 4.03 10.41
N LEU A 100 -3.87 3.65 9.18
CA LEU A 100 -4.18 2.31 8.66
C LEU A 100 -3.60 1.20 9.52
N GLU A 101 -2.45 1.44 10.15
CA GLU A 101 -1.79 0.45 10.99
C GLU A 101 -2.69 0.01 12.14
N SER A 102 -3.28 0.96 12.85
CA SER A 102 -4.21 0.67 13.94
C SER A 102 -5.47 -0.02 13.44
N LEU A 103 -5.97 0.43 12.29
CA LEU A 103 -7.15 -0.14 11.67
C LEU A 103 -6.98 -1.65 11.44
N TRP A 104 -5.87 -2.06 10.81
CA TRP A 104 -5.65 -3.45 10.46
C TRP A 104 -5.14 -4.31 11.61
N LYS A 105 -4.94 -3.73 12.78
CA LYS A 105 -4.57 -4.44 14.01
C LYS A 105 -5.75 -4.59 14.98
N THR A 106 -6.94 -4.12 14.59
CA THR A 106 -8.15 -4.18 15.44
C THR A 106 -8.98 -5.44 15.17
N THR A 107 -10.18 -5.52 15.76
CA THR A 107 -11.07 -6.67 15.54
C THR A 107 -11.53 -6.71 14.08
N PRO A 108 -11.82 -7.89 13.54
CA PRO A 108 -12.27 -8.01 12.15
C PRO A 108 -13.46 -7.13 11.81
N LYS A 109 -14.45 -7.05 12.69
CA LYS A 109 -15.65 -6.23 12.46
C LYS A 109 -15.30 -4.75 12.32
N ARG A 110 -14.46 -4.24 13.22
CA ARG A 110 -14.05 -2.84 13.20
C ARG A 110 -13.16 -2.54 11.99
N ALA A 111 -12.23 -3.44 11.70
CA ALA A 111 -11.33 -3.29 10.57
C ALA A 111 -12.12 -3.22 9.25
N ALA A 112 -13.08 -4.11 9.05
CA ALA A 112 -13.91 -4.14 7.86
C ALA A 112 -14.71 -2.85 7.70
N ALA A 113 -15.35 -2.38 8.77
CA ALA A 113 -16.15 -1.15 8.73
C ALA A 113 -15.31 0.08 8.37
N VAL A 114 -14.12 0.21 8.96
CA VAL A 114 -13.27 1.36 8.69
C VAL A 114 -12.59 1.25 7.33
N ALA A 115 -12.26 0.04 6.88
CA ALA A 115 -11.72 -0.17 5.53
C ALA A 115 -12.71 0.27 4.46
N GLU A 116 -13.98 -0.06 4.63
CA GLU A 116 -15.04 0.36 3.73
C GLU A 116 -15.14 1.89 3.71
N LYS A 117 -15.11 2.53 4.86
CA LYS A 117 -15.16 3.98 4.96
C LYS A 117 -13.96 4.64 4.29
N LYS A 118 -12.76 4.07 4.43
CA LYS A 118 -11.56 4.61 3.77
C LYS A 118 -11.62 4.46 2.26
N ALA A 119 -12.21 3.39 1.75
CA ALA A 119 -12.40 3.22 0.32
C ALA A 119 -13.24 4.36 -0.26
N GLU A 120 -14.23 4.86 0.49
CA GLU A 120 -15.04 5.99 0.07
C GLU A 120 -14.28 7.31 0.07
N THR A 121 -13.24 7.44 0.90
CA THR A 121 -12.47 8.68 1.03
C THR A 121 -11.22 8.72 0.18
N LEU A 122 -10.84 7.61 -0.47
CA LEU A 122 -9.69 7.59 -1.38
C LEU A 122 -9.98 8.48 -2.60
N PRO A 123 -8.95 9.21 -3.09
CA PRO A 123 -9.15 10.00 -4.30
C PRO A 123 -9.60 9.13 -5.46
N GLN A 124 -10.66 9.56 -6.11
CA GLN A 124 -11.18 8.90 -7.31
C GLN A 124 -10.68 9.69 -8.51
N GLU A 125 -10.18 9.01 -9.48
CA GLU A 125 -9.65 9.67 -10.68
C GLU A 125 -10.59 9.56 -11.85
#